data_9a21e33a9845fa5369e28c6c77679c51
#
_entry.id   9a21e33a9845fa5369e28c6c77679c51
#
_cell.length_a   1.000
_cell.length_b   1.000
_cell.length_c   1.000
_cell.angle_alpha   90.00
_cell.angle_beta   90.00
_cell.angle_gamma   90.00
#
_symmetry.space_group_name_H-M   'P 1'
#
loop_
_entity.id
_entity.type
_entity.pdbx_description
1 polymer ?
#
loop_
_entity_poly.entity_id
_entity_poly.type
_entity_poly.pdbx_seq_one_letter_code
_entity_poly.pdbx_strand_id
1 'polypeptide(L)'
;SLLNDRKQLEGISSPIFLALCYTRFMLDLKEYGIEMWEADKIASFREKLLTWYDENKRDLPWRRTNDPYHIWVSEIMLQQTRVDTVIPYYERFLDWFPTVADLAQAPEDRLLKTWEGLGYYSRVRNMQKAAQQIMTDFAGKFPDSYEGIASLKGIGPYTCLLYTSP
;
A
#
# COMPACT_ATOMS: atom_id res chain seq x y z
N SER A 1 4.86 -14.73 -17.97
CA SER A 1 3.62 -15.45 -18.21
C SER A 1 2.62 -15.03 -17.15
N LEU A 2 1.47 -14.53 -17.58
CA LEU A 2 0.36 -13.97 -16.77
C LEU A 2 -0.13 -14.86 -15.59
N LEU A 3 0.26 -16.09 -15.52
CA LEU A 3 -0.08 -17.04 -14.45
C LEU A 3 0.89 -16.99 -13.24
N ASN A 4 2.08 -16.40 -13.40
CA ASN A 4 3.03 -16.27 -12.29
C ASN A 4 2.77 -15.01 -11.45
N ASP A 5 1.99 -14.07 -11.98
CA ASP A 5 1.66 -12.82 -11.30
C ASP A 5 0.52 -12.97 -10.26
N ARG A 6 -0.20 -14.09 -10.28
CA ARG A 6 -1.26 -14.40 -9.29
C ARG A 6 -0.77 -14.31 -7.85
N LYS A 7 0.48 -14.73 -7.58
CA LYS A 7 1.06 -14.68 -6.22
C LYS A 7 1.46 -13.26 -5.77
N GLN A 8 1.73 -12.36 -6.73
CA GLN A 8 2.01 -10.95 -6.40
C GLN A 8 0.72 -10.14 -6.14
N LEU A 9 -0.40 -10.55 -6.76
CA LEU A 9 -1.70 -9.89 -6.58
C LEU A 9 -2.39 -10.23 -5.24
N GLU A 10 -1.98 -11.28 -4.57
CA GLU A 10 -2.56 -11.70 -3.28
C GLU A 10 -2.33 -10.70 -2.13
N GLY A 11 -1.40 -9.75 -2.29
CA GLY A 11 -1.09 -8.72 -1.30
C GLY A 11 -1.71 -7.34 -1.55
N ILE A 12 -2.40 -7.13 -2.68
CA ILE A 12 -2.92 -5.82 -3.06
C ILE A 12 -4.20 -5.52 -2.27
N SER A 13 -4.17 -4.45 -1.50
CA SER A 13 -5.19 -4.15 -0.50
C SER A 13 -6.46 -3.49 -1.03
N SER A 14 -6.46 -2.93 -2.26
CA SER A 14 -7.61 -2.19 -2.79
C SER A 14 -8.01 -2.62 -4.21
N PRO A 15 -9.32 -2.89 -4.47
CA PRO A 15 -9.83 -3.15 -5.83
C PRO A 15 -9.70 -1.96 -6.76
N ILE A 16 -9.73 -0.75 -6.20
CA ILE A 16 -9.51 0.51 -6.90
C ILE A 16 -8.09 0.54 -7.47
N PHE A 17 -7.10 0.05 -6.73
CA PHE A 17 -5.71 -0.04 -7.17
C PHE A 17 -5.54 -0.95 -8.40
N LEU A 18 -6.16 -2.12 -8.41
CA LEU A 18 -6.16 -3.00 -9.58
C LEU A 18 -6.79 -2.33 -10.82
N ALA A 19 -7.91 -1.62 -10.63
CA ALA A 19 -8.59 -0.92 -11.71
C ALA A 19 -7.77 0.27 -12.25
N LEU A 20 -7.00 0.96 -11.41
CA LEU A 20 -6.22 2.15 -11.75
C LEU A 20 -4.82 1.83 -12.28
N CYS A 21 -4.13 0.84 -11.71
CA CYS A 21 -2.93 0.27 -12.32
C CYS A 21 -3.24 -0.22 -13.74
N TYR A 22 -4.40 -0.85 -13.92
CA TYR A 22 -4.84 -1.27 -15.24
C TYR A 22 -5.12 -0.08 -16.17
N THR A 23 -5.77 1.00 -15.68
CA THR A 23 -6.07 2.19 -16.49
C THR A 23 -4.81 2.94 -16.89
N ARG A 24 -3.86 3.12 -15.96
CA ARG A 24 -2.58 3.80 -16.26
C ARG A 24 -1.70 2.94 -17.17
N PHE A 25 -1.59 1.67 -16.90
CA PHE A 25 -0.90 0.70 -17.75
C PHE A 25 -1.48 0.69 -19.18
N MET A 26 -2.81 0.78 -19.31
CA MET A 26 -3.48 0.85 -20.62
C MET A 26 -3.27 2.18 -21.34
N LEU A 27 -3.08 3.31 -20.61
CA LEU A 27 -2.71 4.59 -21.22
C LEU A 27 -1.29 4.57 -21.77
N ASP A 28 -0.35 3.97 -21.04
CA ASP A 28 1.02 3.80 -21.48
C ASP A 28 1.12 2.89 -22.72
N LEU A 29 0.27 1.86 -22.82
CA LEU A 29 0.24 0.95 -23.97
C LEU A 29 -0.14 1.65 -25.29
N LYS A 30 -0.93 2.73 -25.25
CA LYS A 30 -1.23 3.55 -26.45
C LYS A 30 -0.01 4.21 -27.03
N GLU A 31 0.92 4.68 -26.19
CA GLU A 31 2.18 5.28 -26.64
C GLU A 31 3.06 4.27 -27.38
N TYR A 32 2.92 2.98 -27.07
CA TYR A 32 3.66 1.89 -27.72
C TYR A 32 2.91 1.26 -28.92
N GLY A 33 1.81 1.88 -29.38
CA GLY A 33 1.04 1.39 -30.54
C GLY A 33 0.28 0.10 -30.30
N ILE A 34 0.01 -0.27 -29.05
CA ILE A 34 -0.76 -1.45 -28.69
C ILE A 34 -2.24 -1.11 -28.79
N GLU A 35 -2.99 -1.90 -29.56
CA GLU A 35 -4.41 -1.73 -29.78
C GLU A 35 -5.19 -1.91 -28.45
N MET A 36 -5.90 -0.90 -28.07
CA MET A 36 -6.66 -0.86 -26.81
C MET A 36 -8.00 -1.59 -26.97
N TRP A 37 -8.44 -2.24 -25.91
CA TRP A 37 -9.82 -2.73 -25.86
C TRP A 37 -10.82 -1.59 -25.99
N GLU A 38 -11.91 -1.85 -26.65
CA GLU A 38 -13.02 -0.93 -26.76
C GLU A 38 -13.61 -0.60 -25.38
N ALA A 39 -14.20 0.59 -25.22
CA ALA A 39 -14.67 1.10 -23.93
C ALA A 39 -15.65 0.14 -23.23
N ASP A 40 -16.51 -0.51 -23.97
CA ASP A 40 -17.48 -1.49 -23.44
C ASP A 40 -16.81 -2.75 -22.92
N LYS A 41 -15.75 -3.22 -23.58
CA LYS A 41 -14.96 -4.36 -23.08
C LYS A 41 -14.22 -4.01 -21.80
N ILE A 42 -13.69 -2.79 -21.70
CA ILE A 42 -13.05 -2.29 -20.49
C ILE A 42 -14.07 -2.19 -19.35
N ALA A 43 -15.26 -1.63 -19.62
CA ALA A 43 -16.33 -1.51 -18.64
C ALA A 43 -16.79 -2.90 -18.14
N SER A 44 -17.03 -3.84 -19.06
CA SER A 44 -17.43 -5.20 -18.72
C SER A 44 -16.34 -5.95 -17.93
N PHE A 45 -15.08 -5.75 -18.30
CA PHE A 45 -13.96 -6.34 -17.54
C PHE A 45 -13.87 -5.79 -16.11
N ARG A 46 -14.02 -4.46 -15.94
CA ARG A 46 -14.03 -3.81 -14.62
C ARG A 46 -15.16 -4.35 -13.74
N GLU A 47 -16.36 -4.42 -14.27
CA GLU A 47 -17.52 -4.94 -13.56
C GLU A 47 -17.27 -6.37 -13.07
N LYS A 48 -16.83 -7.25 -13.97
CA LYS A 48 -16.52 -8.65 -13.63
C LYS A 48 -15.40 -8.76 -12.59
N LEU A 49 -14.36 -7.92 -12.72
CA LEU A 49 -13.24 -7.92 -11.78
C LEU A 49 -13.67 -7.46 -10.39
N LEU A 50 -14.47 -6.40 -10.31
CA LEU A 50 -14.99 -5.88 -9.05
C LEU A 50 -15.93 -6.89 -8.38
N THR A 51 -16.84 -7.48 -9.13
CA THR A 51 -17.75 -8.53 -8.64
C THR A 51 -16.96 -9.71 -8.10
N TRP A 52 -16.00 -10.21 -8.90
CA TRP A 52 -15.13 -11.30 -8.46
C TRP A 52 -14.35 -10.94 -7.19
N TYR A 53 -13.80 -9.72 -7.11
CA TYR A 53 -13.06 -9.27 -5.93
C TYR A 53 -13.97 -9.23 -4.70
N ASP A 54 -15.17 -8.71 -4.81
CA ASP A 54 -16.10 -8.61 -3.68
C ASP A 54 -16.50 -9.99 -3.13
N GLU A 55 -16.62 -10.98 -4.01
CA GLU A 55 -16.95 -12.36 -3.65
C GLU A 55 -15.74 -13.13 -3.08
N ASN A 56 -14.50 -12.79 -3.48
CA ASN A 56 -13.30 -13.58 -3.20
C ASN A 56 -12.27 -12.86 -2.31
N LYS A 57 -12.50 -11.59 -1.96
CA LYS A 57 -11.55 -10.82 -1.13
C LYS A 57 -11.38 -11.46 0.24
N ARG A 58 -10.14 -11.62 0.66
CA ARG A 58 -9.82 -12.04 2.03
C ARG A 58 -10.21 -10.94 3.01
N ASP A 59 -10.78 -11.31 4.15
CA ASP A 59 -11.01 -10.38 5.27
C ASP A 59 -9.68 -10.14 6.01
N LEU A 60 -9.05 -9.00 5.76
CA LEU A 60 -7.77 -8.63 6.33
C LEU A 60 -7.91 -7.34 7.16
N PRO A 61 -7.19 -7.21 8.30
CA PRO A 61 -7.35 -6.07 9.21
C PRO A 61 -7.22 -4.71 8.50
N TRP A 62 -6.23 -4.55 7.62
CA TRP A 62 -5.99 -3.32 6.87
C TRP A 62 -7.00 -3.03 5.75
N ARG A 63 -7.90 -3.96 5.43
CA ARG A 63 -9.01 -3.77 4.49
C ARG A 63 -10.29 -3.25 5.17
N ARG A 64 -10.30 -3.21 6.50
CA ARG A 64 -11.42 -2.72 7.32
C ARG A 64 -11.32 -1.25 7.67
N THR A 65 -10.25 -0.58 7.22
CA THR A 65 -9.96 0.83 7.53
C THR A 65 -9.70 1.63 6.26
N ASN A 66 -10.03 2.93 6.32
CA ASN A 66 -9.67 3.92 5.31
C ASN A 66 -8.58 4.88 5.83
N ASP A 67 -7.99 4.61 7.00
CA ASP A 67 -6.91 5.42 7.54
C ASP A 67 -5.63 5.20 6.71
N PRO A 68 -5.08 6.24 6.07
CA PRO A 68 -3.89 6.13 5.24
C PRO A 68 -2.66 5.65 6.01
N TYR A 69 -2.56 5.99 7.30
CA TYR A 69 -1.48 5.51 8.16
C TYR A 69 -1.53 3.98 8.33
N HIS A 70 -2.70 3.45 8.65
CA HIS A 70 -2.92 2.02 8.84
C HIS A 70 -2.67 1.22 7.55
N ILE A 71 -3.13 1.75 6.41
CA ILE A 71 -2.89 1.15 5.10
C ILE A 71 -1.38 1.15 4.80
N TRP A 72 -0.69 2.28 4.99
CA TRP A 72 0.75 2.39 4.77
C TRP A 72 1.56 1.41 5.62
N VAL A 73 1.24 1.26 6.90
CA VAL A 73 1.90 0.28 7.79
C VAL A 73 1.78 -1.13 7.20
N SER A 74 0.58 -1.52 6.76
CA SER A 74 0.37 -2.85 6.17
C SER A 74 1.20 -3.06 4.89
N GLU A 75 1.24 -2.06 4.01
CA GLU A 75 1.98 -2.13 2.74
C GLU A 75 3.49 -2.31 2.96
N ILE A 76 4.06 -1.58 3.90
CA ILE A 76 5.49 -1.73 4.22
C ILE A 76 5.78 -3.09 4.89
N MET A 77 4.88 -3.58 5.72
CA MET A 77 5.04 -4.91 6.34
C MET A 77 4.93 -6.04 5.31
N LEU A 78 4.03 -5.89 4.33
CA LEU A 78 3.82 -6.88 3.26
C LEU A 78 4.96 -6.95 2.25
N GLN A 79 5.84 -5.96 2.21
CA GLN A 79 7.03 -6.04 1.36
C GLN A 79 7.88 -7.26 1.75
N GLN A 80 7.94 -8.26 0.86
CA GLN A 80 8.71 -9.50 1.04
C GLN A 80 8.29 -10.37 2.25
N THR A 81 7.10 -10.14 2.81
CA THR A 81 6.58 -10.89 3.96
C THR A 81 5.18 -11.44 3.62
N ARG A 82 4.89 -12.67 4.02
CA ARG A 82 3.60 -13.32 3.78
C ARG A 82 2.49 -12.68 4.63
N VAL A 83 1.30 -12.58 4.08
CA VAL A 83 0.10 -12.01 4.73
C VAL A 83 -0.14 -12.60 6.13
N ASP A 84 -0.14 -13.93 6.24
CA ASP A 84 -0.44 -14.60 7.51
C ASP A 84 0.61 -14.31 8.60
N THR A 85 1.85 -14.02 8.19
CA THR A 85 2.89 -13.54 9.10
C THR A 85 2.64 -12.09 9.52
N VAL A 86 2.18 -11.24 8.60
CA VAL A 86 2.01 -9.81 8.83
C VAL A 86 0.86 -9.52 9.81
N ILE A 87 -0.24 -10.26 9.77
CA ILE A 87 -1.43 -9.98 10.57
C ILE A 87 -1.10 -9.73 12.06
N PRO A 88 -0.48 -10.64 12.81
CA PRO A 88 -0.19 -10.43 14.23
C PRO A 88 0.83 -9.31 14.48
N TYR A 89 1.73 -9.05 13.52
CA TYR A 89 2.68 -7.93 13.63
C TYR A 89 2.01 -6.59 13.42
N TYR A 90 1.10 -6.49 12.46
CA TYR A 90 0.33 -5.30 12.16
C TYR A 90 -0.55 -4.88 13.35
N GLU A 91 -1.30 -5.80 13.92
CA GLU A 91 -2.15 -5.54 15.09
C GLU A 91 -1.30 -5.04 16.27
N ARG A 92 -0.25 -5.77 16.63
CA ARG A 92 0.67 -5.38 17.71
C ARG A 92 1.35 -4.03 17.44
N PHE A 93 1.74 -3.74 16.20
CA PHE A 93 2.39 -2.49 15.83
C PHE A 93 1.45 -1.29 16.02
N LEU A 94 0.19 -1.42 15.62
CA LEU A 94 -0.82 -0.38 15.80
C LEU A 94 -1.26 -0.21 17.25
N ASP A 95 -1.21 -1.25 18.08
CA ASP A 95 -1.41 -1.14 19.52
C ASP A 95 -0.33 -0.26 20.18
N TRP A 96 0.91 -0.33 19.70
CA TRP A 96 2.03 0.45 20.21
C TRP A 96 2.14 1.85 19.60
N PHE A 97 1.81 1.98 18.33
CA PHE A 97 1.91 3.20 17.54
C PHE A 97 0.60 3.41 16.75
N PRO A 98 -0.49 3.80 17.44
CA PRO A 98 -1.81 3.93 16.80
C PRO A 98 -1.89 5.07 15.78
N THR A 99 -1.00 6.06 15.87
CA THR A 99 -0.98 7.21 14.96
C THR A 99 0.41 7.44 14.36
N VAL A 100 0.45 8.22 13.27
CA VAL A 100 1.71 8.66 12.66
C VAL A 100 2.58 9.45 13.63
N ALA A 101 1.96 10.21 14.55
CA ALA A 101 2.68 10.98 15.58
C ALA A 101 3.36 10.05 16.60
N ASP A 102 2.70 8.99 17.02
CA ASP A 102 3.28 7.98 17.93
C ASP A 102 4.49 7.29 17.29
N LEU A 103 4.37 6.94 16.01
CA LEU A 103 5.48 6.36 15.24
C LEU A 103 6.66 7.34 15.10
N ALA A 104 6.37 8.62 14.81
CA ALA A 104 7.41 9.63 14.62
C ALA A 104 8.23 9.84 15.90
N GLN A 105 7.62 9.75 17.08
CA GLN A 105 8.23 9.96 18.40
C GLN A 105 8.72 8.65 19.04
N ALA A 106 8.53 7.51 18.42
CA ALA A 106 8.86 6.20 18.98
C ALA A 106 10.35 6.11 19.32
N PRO A 107 10.74 5.66 20.53
CA PRO A 107 12.12 5.28 20.83
C PRO A 107 12.59 4.14 19.93
N GLU A 108 13.83 4.21 19.44
CA GLU A 108 14.36 3.24 18.47
C GLU A 108 14.32 1.79 18.98
N ASP A 109 14.64 1.57 20.23
CA ASP A 109 14.61 0.26 20.87
C ASP A 109 13.20 -0.35 20.84
N ARG A 110 12.19 0.46 21.16
CA ARG A 110 10.78 0.06 21.13
C ARG A 110 10.32 -0.23 19.71
N LEU A 111 10.70 0.63 18.77
CA LEU A 111 10.39 0.45 17.36
C LEU A 111 10.96 -0.85 16.79
N LEU A 112 12.25 -1.12 17.05
CA LEU A 112 12.90 -2.33 16.60
C LEU A 112 12.32 -3.59 17.26
N LYS A 113 11.90 -3.49 18.52
CA LYS A 113 11.26 -4.60 19.24
C LYS A 113 9.93 -5.02 18.62
N THR A 114 9.10 -4.06 18.18
CA THR A 114 7.84 -4.39 17.50
C THR A 114 8.05 -5.04 16.14
N TRP A 115 9.22 -4.83 15.51
CA TRP A 115 9.57 -5.36 14.19
C TRP A 115 10.40 -6.65 14.24
N GLU A 116 10.78 -7.09 15.44
CA GLU A 116 11.62 -8.28 15.65
C GLU A 116 10.95 -9.52 15.05
N GLY A 117 11.64 -10.18 14.11
CA GLY A 117 11.15 -11.34 13.37
C GLY A 117 10.67 -11.07 11.94
N LEU A 118 10.36 -9.82 11.58
CA LEU A 118 10.00 -9.47 10.19
C LEU A 118 11.22 -9.30 9.27
N GLY A 119 12.41 -9.04 9.85
CA GLY A 119 13.62 -8.76 9.07
C GLY A 119 13.60 -7.42 8.35
N TYR A 120 14.67 -7.13 7.60
CA TYR A 120 14.82 -5.90 6.82
C TYR A 120 14.48 -4.64 7.62
N TYR A 121 15.16 -4.41 8.73
CA TYR A 121 14.93 -3.32 9.68
C TYR A 121 15.03 -1.92 9.08
N SER A 122 15.66 -1.78 7.91
CA SER A 122 15.67 -0.54 7.16
C SER A 122 14.26 -0.05 6.81
N ARG A 123 13.29 -0.96 6.63
CA ARG A 123 11.90 -0.61 6.35
C ARG A 123 11.29 0.19 7.50
N VAL A 124 11.35 -0.32 8.71
CA VAL A 124 10.75 0.35 9.88
C VAL A 124 11.49 1.64 10.24
N ARG A 125 12.82 1.70 10.06
CA ARG A 125 13.58 2.94 10.23
C ARG A 125 13.20 4.00 9.20
N ASN A 126 12.99 3.61 7.95
CA ASN A 126 12.51 4.52 6.91
C ASN A 126 11.07 4.97 7.18
N MET A 127 10.20 4.08 7.68
CA MET A 127 8.86 4.45 8.12
C MET A 127 8.88 5.53 9.20
N GLN A 128 9.72 5.38 10.22
CA GLN A 128 9.84 6.40 11.26
C GLN A 128 10.32 7.75 10.70
N LYS A 129 11.32 7.73 9.81
CA LYS A 129 11.78 8.96 9.14
C LYS A 129 10.69 9.60 8.30
N ALA A 130 9.92 8.83 7.57
CA ALA A 130 8.77 9.34 6.83
C ALA A 130 7.67 9.87 7.76
N ALA A 131 7.40 9.20 8.88
CA ALA A 131 6.48 9.71 9.90
C ALA A 131 6.94 11.07 10.47
N GLN A 132 8.24 11.22 10.72
CA GLN A 132 8.82 12.52 11.14
C GLN A 132 8.65 13.58 10.06
N GLN A 133 8.87 13.26 8.77
CA GLN A 133 8.61 14.17 7.67
C GLN A 133 7.12 14.58 7.60
N ILE A 134 6.20 13.61 7.77
CA ILE A 134 4.76 13.93 7.81
C ILE A 134 4.43 14.91 8.93
N MET A 135 5.04 14.74 10.10
CA MET A 135 4.82 15.66 11.22
C MET A 135 5.37 17.06 10.95
N THR A 136 6.55 17.17 10.32
CA THR A 136 7.22 18.47 10.10
C THR A 136 6.71 19.18 8.85
N ASP A 137 6.57 18.46 7.73
CA ASP A 137 6.35 19.06 6.41
C ASP A 137 4.86 19.12 6.05
N PHE A 138 4.03 18.25 6.65
CA PHE A 138 2.61 18.11 6.35
C PHE A 138 1.71 18.27 7.58
N ALA A 139 2.22 18.85 8.66
CA ALA A 139 1.47 19.12 9.91
C ALA A 139 0.75 17.85 10.47
N GLY A 140 1.35 16.70 10.33
CA GLY A 140 0.81 15.42 10.81
C GLY A 140 -0.29 14.81 9.95
N LYS A 141 -0.59 15.37 8.80
CA LYS A 141 -1.55 14.83 7.82
C LYS A 141 -0.82 14.11 6.70
N PHE A 142 -1.29 12.94 6.32
CA PHE A 142 -0.76 12.28 5.14
C PHE A 142 -0.96 13.17 3.91
N PRO A 143 0.09 13.37 3.08
CA PRO A 143 -0.06 14.10 1.83
C PRO A 143 -1.01 13.36 0.89
N ASP A 144 -1.82 14.11 0.16
CA ASP A 144 -2.81 13.63 -0.80
C ASP A 144 -2.35 13.75 -2.27
N SER A 145 -1.17 14.36 -2.49
CA SER A 145 -0.57 14.49 -3.82
C SER A 145 0.52 13.45 -4.05
N TYR A 146 0.70 13.07 -5.32
CA TYR A 146 1.76 12.15 -5.74
C TYR A 146 3.15 12.66 -5.32
N GLU A 147 3.42 13.94 -5.56
CA GLU A 147 4.71 14.58 -5.24
C GLU A 147 4.97 14.57 -3.73
N GLY A 148 3.94 14.86 -2.94
CA GLY A 148 4.02 14.82 -1.47
C GLY A 148 4.35 13.43 -0.96
N ILE A 149 3.67 12.42 -1.46
CA ILE A 149 3.90 11.02 -1.07
C ILE A 149 5.27 10.53 -1.56
N ALA A 150 5.65 10.86 -2.79
CA ALA A 150 6.94 10.47 -3.37
C ALA A 150 8.15 11.11 -2.65
N SER A 151 7.94 12.24 -1.97
CA SER A 151 8.98 12.91 -1.18
C SER A 151 9.31 12.18 0.13
N LEU A 152 8.43 11.30 0.61
CA LEU A 152 8.60 10.61 1.88
C LEU A 152 9.70 9.56 1.83
N LYS A 153 10.47 9.47 2.91
CA LYS A 153 11.60 8.56 3.01
C LYS A 153 11.18 7.09 2.89
N GLY A 154 11.77 6.39 1.93
CA GLY A 154 11.53 4.96 1.72
C GLY A 154 10.23 4.64 0.96
N ILE A 155 9.54 5.64 0.46
CA ILE A 155 8.41 5.46 -0.45
C ILE A 155 8.92 5.53 -1.88
N GLY A 156 8.76 4.43 -2.60
CA GLY A 156 9.09 4.33 -4.02
C GLY A 156 7.86 4.59 -4.90
N PRO A 157 8.07 4.71 -6.24
CA PRO A 157 6.97 4.96 -7.20
C PRO A 157 5.80 3.98 -7.07
N TYR A 158 6.09 2.71 -6.76
CA TYR A 158 5.08 1.69 -6.56
C TYR A 158 4.18 1.98 -5.34
N THR A 159 4.78 2.34 -4.20
CA THR A 159 4.05 2.66 -2.98
C THR A 159 3.24 3.95 -3.12
N CYS A 160 3.73 4.93 -3.89
CA CYS A 160 2.97 6.15 -4.19
C CYS A 160 1.63 5.87 -4.87
N LEU A 161 1.58 4.90 -5.78
CA LEU A 161 0.36 4.57 -6.53
C LEU A 161 -0.78 4.09 -5.63
N LEU A 162 -0.48 3.57 -4.44
CA LEU A 162 -1.49 3.12 -3.47
C LEU A 162 -2.31 4.28 -2.88
N TYR A 163 -1.74 5.49 -2.83
CA TYR A 163 -2.34 6.65 -2.19
C TYR A 163 -2.93 7.67 -3.17
N THR A 164 -2.42 7.69 -4.40
CA THR A 164 -2.86 8.65 -5.42
C THR A 164 -3.98 8.13 -6.29
N SER A 165 -4.49 6.98 -5.95
CA SER A 165 -5.61 6.34 -6.63
C SER A 165 -6.91 6.88 -6.04
N PRO A 166 -7.80 7.51 -6.85
CA PRO A 166 -9.10 7.98 -6.38
C PRO A 166 -10.02 6.85 -5.97
#